data_db7035b33193eac80948b42631f1ba45
#
_entry.id   db7035b33193eac80948b42631f1ba45
#
_cell.length_a   1.000
_cell.length_b   1.000
_cell.length_c   1.000
_cell.angle_alpha   90.00
_cell.angle_beta   90.00
_cell.angle_gamma   90.00
#
_symmetry.space_group_name_H-M   'P 1'
#
loop_
_entity.id
_entity.type
_entity.pdbx_description
1 polymer ?
#
loop_
_entity_poly.entity_id
_entity_poly.type
_entity_poly.pdbx_seq_one_letter_code
_entity_poly.pdbx_strand_id
1 'polypeptide(L)'
;MIASNIKVDLIYLDPPFNSNRNYSLIFKRKGVTSQQKAFADMWELNKRNRQMVLDFESIIKNSDEISPSLKLFLEAWIDPILNSGTSKERKMLVYLVYMTERLVLMKQVLKDTGSIYFHCDPTASHYIKIIMDGIFGIENFRNEIIWGYRTGGNSKKWYAKKHDVILFYSKSKNWTFHSTKDEIVRQHRKYGHKSFKEYKDNLGYYRYCTRRDIWDDINAIVGQTDGHNQKNVKRIGYNTQKPIELLHRIVKNGSNPNDIILDPFCGCGTTIHAAVQNNNRWIGVDISSNTTQVIKDRLKDIMVTQREDYIYIDGSPETKEDYDKMNAYQKQDWLINEVGGMPNQRKSGDEGVDGEMTMHLGVKAGKDLWGKMVFSVKTGDQCKPEFVRELVGTMKLKKAVMGGLIVDKDPTVNMEIIADKKGELEYSYAKGLPSLYFPKVQILTSQQIIDKMKFNTPPTQIQVQLHKKGQLKLKDQSL
;
A
#
# COMPACT_ATOMS: atom_id res chain seq x y z
N MET A 1 2.13 16.68 9.83
CA MET A 1 2.58 17.57 8.74
C MET A 1 2.08 18.99 8.98
N ILE A 2 0.77 19.24 9.11
CA ILE A 2 0.24 20.61 9.35
C ILE A 2 0.83 21.19 10.65
N ALA A 3 0.75 20.47 11.75
CA ALA A 3 1.32 20.89 13.04
C ALA A 3 2.85 21.12 13.00
N SER A 4 3.57 20.40 12.15
CA SER A 4 5.02 20.52 11.98
C SER A 4 5.42 21.49 10.85
N ASN A 5 4.47 22.20 10.26
CA ASN A 5 4.66 23.12 9.12
C ASN A 5 5.41 22.49 7.92
N ILE A 6 5.28 21.20 7.71
CA ILE A 6 5.89 20.50 6.57
C ILE A 6 5.06 20.77 5.33
N LYS A 7 5.69 21.34 4.29
CA LYS A 7 5.10 21.57 2.98
C LYS A 7 5.71 20.66 1.93
N VAL A 8 4.89 20.20 0.99
CA VAL A 8 5.30 19.28 -0.08
C VAL A 8 5.17 19.94 -1.45
N ASP A 9 5.96 19.45 -2.39
CA ASP A 9 6.06 20.03 -3.74
C ASP A 9 5.10 19.36 -4.71
N LEU A 10 4.90 18.05 -4.58
CA LEU A 10 4.00 17.28 -5.42
C LEU A 10 3.21 16.28 -4.57
N ILE A 11 1.92 16.16 -4.85
CA ILE A 11 1.05 15.12 -4.30
C ILE A 11 0.56 14.25 -5.45
N TYR A 12 0.78 12.94 -5.35
CA TYR A 12 0.10 11.95 -6.15
C TYR A 12 -0.74 11.08 -5.23
N LEU A 13 -1.97 10.82 -5.61
CA LEU A 13 -2.83 9.91 -4.85
C LEU A 13 -3.63 8.99 -5.77
N ASP A 14 -3.71 7.73 -5.35
CA ASP A 14 -4.46 6.65 -5.99
C ASP A 14 -5.36 6.01 -4.92
N PRO A 15 -6.39 6.74 -4.44
CA PRO A 15 -7.26 6.26 -3.37
C PRO A 15 -8.14 5.11 -3.85
N PRO A 16 -8.80 4.37 -2.94
CA PRO A 16 -9.84 3.43 -3.33
C PRO A 16 -10.90 4.09 -4.23
N PHE A 17 -11.33 3.41 -5.31
CA PHE A 17 -12.20 4.01 -6.33
C PHE A 17 -13.70 3.77 -6.12
N ASN A 18 -14.13 3.34 -4.94
CA ASN A 18 -15.50 2.90 -4.67
C ASN A 18 -15.93 1.71 -5.57
N SER A 19 -14.99 0.82 -5.83
CA SER A 19 -15.15 -0.31 -6.75
C SER A 19 -15.95 -1.48 -6.16
N ASN A 20 -16.34 -1.42 -4.88
CA ASN A 20 -16.96 -2.50 -4.11
C ASN A 20 -16.11 -3.79 -4.08
N ARG A 21 -14.79 -3.68 -4.09
CA ARG A 21 -13.85 -4.80 -4.05
C ARG A 21 -13.04 -4.82 -2.76
N ASN A 22 -12.72 -6.02 -2.32
CA ASN A 22 -11.69 -6.21 -1.31
C ASN A 22 -10.35 -6.29 -2.01
N TYR A 23 -9.45 -5.38 -1.69
CA TYR A 23 -8.08 -5.43 -2.16
C TYR A 23 -7.24 -6.25 -1.21
N SER A 24 -6.45 -7.15 -1.76
CA SER A 24 -5.68 -8.10 -0.98
C SER A 24 -4.23 -8.10 -1.42
N LEU A 25 -3.34 -8.21 -0.45
CA LEU A 25 -1.95 -8.57 -0.65
C LEU A 25 -1.89 -10.07 -0.92
N ILE A 26 -1.31 -10.45 -2.06
CA ILE A 26 -1.10 -11.86 -2.39
C ILE A 26 0.38 -12.14 -2.27
N PHE A 27 0.75 -12.81 -1.20
CA PHE A 27 2.11 -13.31 -1.03
C PHE A 27 2.20 -14.68 -1.69
N LYS A 28 2.79 -14.73 -2.88
CA LYS A 28 3.12 -15.99 -3.53
C LYS A 28 4.54 -16.37 -3.19
N ARG A 29 4.71 -17.44 -2.44
CA ARG A 29 5.97 -18.17 -2.32
C ARG A 29 5.76 -19.56 -2.88
N LYS A 30 6.80 -20.17 -3.46
CA LYS A 30 6.77 -21.49 -4.10
C LYS A 30 5.80 -22.46 -3.39
N GLY A 31 4.62 -22.67 -3.98
CA GLY A 31 3.61 -23.61 -3.50
C GLY A 31 2.65 -23.12 -2.40
N VAL A 32 2.87 -21.95 -1.81
CA VAL A 32 1.97 -21.34 -0.80
C VAL A 32 1.51 -19.99 -1.27
N THR A 33 0.20 -19.81 -1.39
CA THR A 33 -0.42 -18.52 -1.66
C THR A 33 -1.08 -18.07 -0.37
N SER A 34 -0.58 -17.00 0.24
CA SER A 34 -1.24 -16.31 1.33
C SER A 34 -1.88 -15.05 0.79
N GLN A 35 -3.15 -14.88 1.05
CA GLN A 35 -3.91 -13.71 0.65
C GLN A 35 -4.30 -12.93 1.89
N GLN A 36 -3.81 -11.70 2.00
CA GLN A 36 -4.20 -10.78 3.06
C GLN A 36 -5.00 -9.63 2.46
N LYS A 37 -6.12 -9.30 3.07
CA LYS A 37 -6.90 -8.13 2.69
C LYS A 37 -6.13 -6.87 3.07
N ALA A 38 -5.74 -6.05 2.12
CA ALA A 38 -5.06 -4.79 2.39
C ALA A 38 -6.04 -3.73 2.89
N PHE A 39 -7.16 -3.58 2.18
CA PHE A 39 -8.26 -2.71 2.59
C PHE A 39 -9.57 -3.13 1.90
N ALA A 40 -10.71 -2.68 2.45
CA ALA A 40 -12.01 -2.85 1.84
C ALA A 40 -12.42 -1.54 1.17
N ASP A 41 -12.54 -1.56 -0.15
CA ASP A 41 -13.12 -0.46 -0.92
C ASP A 41 -14.66 -0.58 -0.89
N MET A 42 -15.22 -0.54 0.34
CA MET A 42 -16.65 -0.66 0.60
C MET A 42 -17.12 0.54 1.43
N TRP A 43 -17.89 1.41 0.80
CA TRP A 43 -18.35 2.69 1.34
C TRP A 43 -19.80 2.61 1.80
N GLU A 44 -20.14 1.63 2.66
CA GLU A 44 -21.50 1.45 3.13
C GLU A 44 -21.90 2.54 4.13
N LEU A 45 -23.14 3.00 4.04
CA LEU A 45 -23.71 3.96 4.98
C LEU A 45 -24.11 3.23 6.29
N ASN A 46 -23.11 2.83 7.07
CA ASN A 46 -23.27 2.33 8.43
C ASN A 46 -23.38 3.50 9.44
N LYS A 47 -23.61 3.19 10.72
CA LYS A 47 -23.74 4.23 11.77
C LYS A 47 -22.55 5.20 11.82
N ARG A 48 -21.32 4.67 11.70
CA ARG A 48 -20.07 5.47 11.72
C ARG A 48 -19.98 6.40 10.51
N ASN A 49 -20.21 5.85 9.32
CA ASN A 49 -20.14 6.63 8.09
C ASN A 49 -21.27 7.66 7.99
N ARG A 50 -22.44 7.35 8.53
CA ARG A 50 -23.54 8.33 8.64
C ARG A 50 -23.17 9.49 9.55
N GLN A 51 -22.57 9.22 10.70
CA GLN A 51 -22.08 10.26 11.59
C GLN A 51 -21.01 11.11 10.93
N MET A 52 -20.04 10.50 10.25
CA MET A 52 -19.02 11.20 9.48
C MET A 52 -19.63 12.18 8.46
N VAL A 53 -20.68 11.78 7.74
CA VAL A 53 -21.37 12.67 6.77
C VAL A 53 -22.07 13.83 7.46
N LEU A 54 -22.70 13.60 8.61
CA LEU A 54 -23.38 14.66 9.40
C LEU A 54 -22.35 15.63 10.01
N ASP A 55 -21.23 15.13 10.54
CA ASP A 55 -20.16 15.96 11.07
C ASP A 55 -19.53 16.83 9.96
N PHE A 56 -19.37 16.23 8.77
CA PHE A 56 -18.84 16.92 7.60
C PHE A 56 -19.70 18.11 7.15
N GLU A 57 -21.02 18.03 7.25
CA GLU A 57 -21.89 19.17 6.93
C GLU A 57 -21.56 20.41 7.77
N SER A 58 -21.29 20.21 9.06
CA SER A 58 -20.81 21.29 9.94
C SER A 58 -19.43 21.81 9.54
N ILE A 59 -18.51 20.92 9.12
CA ILE A 59 -17.16 21.29 8.66
C ILE A 59 -17.23 22.10 7.36
N ILE A 60 -18.08 21.71 6.40
CA ILE A 60 -18.26 22.44 5.14
C ILE A 60 -18.69 23.87 5.40
N LYS A 61 -19.71 24.07 6.24
CA LYS A 61 -20.26 25.41 6.54
C LYS A 61 -19.21 26.37 7.07
N ASN A 62 -18.27 25.87 7.87
CA ASN A 62 -17.29 26.67 8.58
C ASN A 62 -15.89 26.71 7.91
N SER A 63 -15.67 26.02 6.80
CA SER A 63 -14.37 25.99 6.15
C SER A 63 -14.18 27.12 5.13
N ASP A 64 -13.12 27.90 5.27
CA ASP A 64 -12.70 28.91 4.28
C ASP A 64 -11.96 28.30 3.07
N GLU A 65 -11.57 27.04 3.14
CA GLU A 65 -10.86 26.32 2.08
C GLU A 65 -11.79 25.80 0.98
N ILE A 66 -13.11 25.83 1.21
CA ILE A 66 -14.14 25.33 0.32
C ILE A 66 -14.90 26.51 -0.29
N SER A 67 -14.98 26.55 -1.63
CA SER A 67 -15.71 27.64 -2.32
C SER A 67 -17.20 27.65 -1.96
N PRO A 68 -17.87 28.81 -1.97
CA PRO A 68 -19.30 28.93 -1.70
C PRO A 68 -20.15 28.05 -2.65
N SER A 69 -19.76 27.93 -3.91
CA SER A 69 -20.45 27.08 -4.90
C SER A 69 -20.36 25.60 -4.57
N LEU A 70 -19.19 25.14 -4.10
CA LEU A 70 -19.05 23.75 -3.67
C LEU A 70 -19.81 23.46 -2.37
N LYS A 71 -19.86 24.43 -1.44
CA LYS A 71 -20.69 24.29 -0.22
C LYS A 71 -22.15 24.05 -0.58
N LEU A 72 -22.72 24.89 -1.44
CA LEU A 72 -24.11 24.77 -1.90
C LEU A 72 -24.35 23.43 -2.65
N PHE A 73 -23.41 23.01 -3.49
CA PHE A 73 -23.51 21.73 -4.21
C PHE A 73 -23.55 20.55 -3.23
N LEU A 74 -22.66 20.52 -2.23
CA LEU A 74 -22.59 19.43 -1.24
C LEU A 74 -23.83 19.44 -0.34
N GLU A 75 -24.28 20.58 0.15
CA GLU A 75 -25.51 20.71 0.95
C GLU A 75 -26.74 20.20 0.16
N ALA A 76 -26.87 20.58 -1.10
CA ALA A 76 -27.95 20.11 -1.97
C ALA A 76 -27.92 18.60 -2.24
N TRP A 77 -26.78 17.96 -2.06
CA TRP A 77 -26.57 16.54 -2.33
C TRP A 77 -26.72 15.67 -1.08
N ILE A 78 -26.25 16.14 0.08
CA ILE A 78 -26.16 15.34 1.30
C ILE A 78 -27.55 14.88 1.75
N ASP A 79 -28.46 15.79 2.03
CA ASP A 79 -29.76 15.46 2.61
C ASP A 79 -30.65 14.58 1.72
N PRO A 80 -30.82 14.87 0.43
CA PRO A 80 -31.62 14.00 -0.45
C PRO A 80 -31.05 12.59 -0.55
N ILE A 81 -29.74 12.45 -0.63
CA ILE A 81 -29.10 11.13 -0.76
C ILE A 81 -29.15 10.35 0.56
N LEU A 82 -28.92 11.00 1.69
CA LEU A 82 -29.05 10.34 3.00
C LEU A 82 -30.43 9.78 3.24
N ASN A 83 -31.47 10.53 2.86
CA ASN A 83 -32.86 10.21 3.15
C ASN A 83 -33.49 9.29 2.09
N SER A 84 -33.26 9.56 0.80
CA SER A 84 -33.99 8.94 -0.32
C SER A 84 -33.07 8.30 -1.37
N GLY A 85 -31.74 8.43 -1.26
CA GLY A 85 -30.81 7.94 -2.26
C GLY A 85 -30.76 6.43 -2.37
N THR A 86 -30.36 5.93 -3.53
CA THR A 86 -30.06 4.52 -3.77
C THR A 86 -28.80 4.08 -3.01
N SER A 87 -28.60 2.76 -2.85
CA SER A 87 -27.36 2.23 -2.23
C SER A 87 -26.09 2.71 -2.94
N LYS A 88 -26.12 2.86 -4.27
CA LYS A 88 -24.96 3.36 -5.04
C LYS A 88 -24.67 4.83 -4.76
N GLU A 89 -25.70 5.66 -4.71
CA GLU A 89 -25.56 7.10 -4.41
C GLU A 89 -25.06 7.31 -2.99
N ARG A 90 -25.58 6.56 -2.01
CA ARG A 90 -25.11 6.63 -0.62
C ARG A 90 -23.65 6.24 -0.48
N LYS A 91 -23.20 5.19 -1.19
CA LYS A 91 -21.78 4.80 -1.21
C LYS A 91 -20.89 5.87 -1.85
N MET A 92 -21.36 6.47 -2.94
CA MET A 92 -20.66 7.58 -3.58
C MET A 92 -20.58 8.79 -2.64
N LEU A 93 -21.67 9.16 -1.96
CA LEU A 93 -21.67 10.26 -1.01
C LEU A 93 -20.63 10.04 0.11
N VAL A 94 -20.62 8.87 0.75
CA VAL A 94 -19.64 8.53 1.81
C VAL A 94 -18.22 8.66 1.29
N TYR A 95 -17.94 8.16 0.08
CA TYR A 95 -16.64 8.27 -0.57
C TYR A 95 -16.24 9.74 -0.82
N LEU A 96 -17.15 10.54 -1.36
CA LEU A 96 -16.89 11.94 -1.70
C LEU A 96 -16.64 12.79 -0.44
N VAL A 97 -17.41 12.58 0.63
CA VAL A 97 -17.19 13.23 1.93
C VAL A 97 -15.79 12.90 2.45
N TYR A 98 -15.45 11.61 2.48
CA TYR A 98 -14.13 11.13 2.91
C TYR A 98 -12.98 11.77 2.11
N MET A 99 -13.14 11.88 0.79
CA MET A 99 -12.11 12.47 -0.07
C MET A 99 -12.04 13.99 0.05
N THR A 100 -13.17 14.67 0.22
CA THR A 100 -13.20 16.13 0.35
C THR A 100 -12.40 16.61 1.57
N GLU A 101 -12.60 15.99 2.74
CA GLU A 101 -11.81 16.31 3.94
C GLU A 101 -10.30 16.19 3.69
N ARG A 102 -9.89 15.12 3.04
CA ARG A 102 -8.47 14.86 2.74
C ARG A 102 -7.90 15.81 1.71
N LEU A 103 -8.68 16.16 0.70
CA LEU A 103 -8.25 17.13 -0.32
C LEU A 103 -8.04 18.53 0.28
N VAL A 104 -8.87 18.95 1.23
CA VAL A 104 -8.67 20.20 2.00
C VAL A 104 -7.34 20.16 2.76
N LEU A 105 -7.07 19.07 3.49
CA LEU A 105 -5.79 18.91 4.20
C LEU A 105 -4.58 18.85 3.25
N MET A 106 -4.73 18.23 2.09
CA MET A 106 -3.68 18.17 1.07
C MET A 106 -3.37 19.54 0.49
N LYS A 107 -4.38 20.39 0.23
CA LYS A 107 -4.18 21.78 -0.19
C LYS A 107 -3.38 22.55 0.84
N GLN A 108 -3.66 22.36 2.12
CA GLN A 108 -2.95 23.05 3.21
C GLN A 108 -1.46 22.68 3.27
N VAL A 109 -1.11 21.40 3.04
CA VAL A 109 0.30 20.95 3.07
C VAL A 109 1.02 21.17 1.75
N LEU A 110 0.33 21.41 0.65
CA LEU A 110 0.93 21.68 -0.65
C LEU A 110 1.56 23.08 -0.66
N LYS A 111 2.77 23.22 -1.23
CA LYS A 111 3.40 24.52 -1.50
C LYS A 111 2.62 25.29 -2.56
N ASP A 112 2.76 26.61 -2.60
CA ASP A 112 2.10 27.44 -3.62
C ASP A 112 2.60 27.13 -5.05
N THR A 113 3.86 26.68 -5.16
CA THR A 113 4.43 26.17 -6.43
C THR A 113 4.12 24.71 -6.69
N GLY A 114 3.40 24.05 -5.80
CA GLY A 114 3.15 22.61 -5.85
C GLY A 114 1.97 22.24 -6.73
N SER A 115 1.90 20.94 -7.03
CA SER A 115 0.85 20.35 -7.84
C SER A 115 0.32 19.05 -7.24
N ILE A 116 -0.93 18.71 -7.59
CA ILE A 116 -1.62 17.51 -7.15
C ILE A 116 -2.16 16.74 -8.34
N TYR A 117 -1.94 15.41 -8.34
CA TYR A 117 -2.41 14.45 -9.32
C TYR A 117 -3.33 13.45 -8.64
N PHE A 118 -4.62 13.56 -8.90
CA PHE A 118 -5.64 12.67 -8.36
C PHE A 118 -5.98 11.58 -9.37
N HIS A 119 -5.62 10.35 -9.07
CA HIS A 119 -5.90 9.20 -9.92
C HIS A 119 -7.22 8.53 -9.49
N CYS A 120 -8.13 8.33 -10.42
CA CYS A 120 -9.39 7.63 -10.18
C CYS A 120 -9.93 6.97 -11.45
N ASP A 121 -10.93 6.12 -11.29
CA ASP A 121 -11.67 5.57 -12.42
C ASP A 121 -12.75 6.55 -12.92
N PRO A 122 -13.33 6.33 -14.12
CA PRO A 122 -14.40 7.17 -14.65
C PRO A 122 -15.69 7.18 -13.82
N THR A 123 -15.85 6.28 -12.85
CA THR A 123 -17.04 6.26 -11.98
C THR A 123 -17.04 7.43 -11.00
N ALA A 124 -15.87 7.80 -10.49
CA ALA A 124 -15.71 8.85 -9.50
C ALA A 124 -15.18 10.16 -10.08
N SER A 125 -14.49 10.14 -11.24
CA SER A 125 -13.71 11.28 -11.75
C SER A 125 -14.52 12.57 -11.90
N HIS A 126 -15.76 12.49 -12.42
CA HIS A 126 -16.60 13.66 -12.63
C HIS A 126 -17.01 14.37 -11.32
N TYR A 127 -17.30 13.58 -10.27
CA TYR A 127 -17.62 14.11 -8.95
C TYR A 127 -16.41 14.71 -8.26
N ILE A 128 -15.28 14.02 -8.33
CA ILE A 128 -13.99 14.50 -7.79
C ILE A 128 -13.54 15.76 -8.51
N LYS A 129 -13.77 15.89 -9.81
CA LYS A 129 -13.48 17.12 -10.56
C LYS A 129 -14.21 18.32 -9.97
N ILE A 130 -15.51 18.18 -9.68
CA ILE A 130 -16.31 19.26 -9.07
C ILE A 130 -15.76 19.64 -7.68
N ILE A 131 -15.40 18.64 -6.89
CA ILE A 131 -14.82 18.87 -5.56
C ILE A 131 -13.46 19.57 -5.65
N MET A 132 -12.60 19.13 -6.56
CA MET A 132 -11.30 19.75 -6.76
C MET A 132 -11.38 21.17 -7.31
N ASP A 133 -12.34 21.46 -8.18
CA ASP A 133 -12.66 22.83 -8.64
C ASP A 133 -13.00 23.75 -7.45
N GLY A 134 -13.82 23.23 -6.53
CA GLY A 134 -14.25 24.02 -5.37
C GLY A 134 -13.18 24.18 -4.29
N ILE A 135 -12.18 23.31 -4.26
CA ILE A 135 -11.07 23.37 -3.29
C ILE A 135 -9.86 24.11 -3.87
N PHE A 136 -9.39 23.70 -5.05
CA PHE A 136 -8.16 24.26 -5.66
C PHE A 136 -8.42 25.46 -6.56
N GLY A 137 -9.66 25.66 -7.00
CA GLY A 137 -10.06 26.68 -7.98
C GLY A 137 -10.06 26.13 -9.41
N ILE A 138 -11.10 26.45 -10.18
CA ILE A 138 -11.23 25.98 -11.59
C ILE A 138 -10.09 26.54 -12.46
N GLU A 139 -9.58 27.72 -12.13
CA GLU A 139 -8.46 28.37 -12.82
C GLU A 139 -7.13 27.66 -12.62
N ASN A 140 -7.04 26.79 -11.62
CA ASN A 140 -5.85 25.98 -11.31
C ASN A 140 -5.94 24.56 -11.86
N PHE A 141 -7.02 24.20 -12.53
CA PHE A 141 -7.11 22.97 -13.31
C PHE A 141 -6.16 23.03 -14.50
N ARG A 142 -5.34 21.98 -14.66
CA ARG A 142 -4.33 21.90 -15.72
C ARG A 142 -4.73 20.93 -16.80
N ASN A 143 -4.96 19.67 -16.45
CA ASN A 143 -5.36 18.63 -17.39
C ASN A 143 -6.25 17.57 -16.73
N GLU A 144 -7.15 17.01 -17.53
CA GLU A 144 -7.67 15.68 -17.35
C GLU A 144 -6.81 14.73 -18.18
N ILE A 145 -5.96 13.95 -17.51
CA ILE A 145 -5.08 13.00 -18.17
C ILE A 145 -5.84 11.68 -18.29
N ILE A 146 -5.97 11.17 -19.50
CA ILE A 146 -6.57 9.87 -19.79
C ILE A 146 -5.45 8.83 -19.90
N TRP A 147 -5.34 7.97 -18.89
CA TRP A 147 -4.42 6.84 -18.97
C TRP A 147 -5.14 5.62 -19.53
N GLY A 148 -4.95 5.41 -20.85
CA GLY A 148 -5.53 4.29 -21.59
C GLY A 148 -4.64 3.05 -21.54
N TYR A 149 -5.24 1.87 -21.35
CA TYR A 149 -4.52 0.60 -21.35
C TYR A 149 -5.26 -0.47 -22.17
N ARG A 150 -4.49 -1.36 -22.80
CA ARG A 150 -5.03 -2.38 -23.74
C ARG A 150 -5.51 -3.64 -23.06
N THR A 151 -5.28 -3.76 -21.77
CA THR A 151 -5.58 -4.93 -20.95
C THR A 151 -6.94 -4.78 -20.27
N GLY A 152 -7.52 -5.91 -19.82
CA GLY A 152 -8.81 -5.90 -19.13
C GLY A 152 -9.97 -6.47 -19.92
N GLY A 153 -11.15 -6.41 -19.30
CA GLY A 153 -12.36 -7.12 -19.76
C GLY A 153 -12.88 -6.70 -21.13
N ASN A 154 -13.68 -7.58 -21.70
CA ASN A 154 -14.46 -7.34 -22.90
C ASN A 154 -15.92 -7.12 -22.53
N SER A 155 -16.64 -6.32 -23.29
CA SER A 155 -18.08 -6.13 -23.16
C SER A 155 -18.77 -6.37 -24.49
N LYS A 156 -19.97 -7.00 -24.43
CA LYS A 156 -20.83 -7.20 -25.59
C LYS A 156 -21.93 -6.15 -25.73
N LYS A 157 -22.15 -5.34 -24.69
CA LYS A 157 -23.28 -4.38 -24.60
C LYS A 157 -22.86 -2.91 -24.63
N TRP A 158 -21.57 -2.62 -24.36
CA TRP A 158 -20.97 -1.27 -24.35
C TRP A 158 -19.48 -1.36 -24.67
N TYR A 159 -18.85 -0.22 -24.89
CA TYR A 159 -17.41 -0.18 -25.08
C TYR A 159 -16.66 -0.66 -23.84
N ALA A 160 -15.59 -1.46 -24.04
CA ALA A 160 -14.77 -1.94 -22.93
C ALA A 160 -14.11 -0.77 -22.18
N LYS A 161 -14.32 -0.70 -20.88
CA LYS A 161 -13.70 0.32 -20.02
C LYS A 161 -12.22 0.01 -19.85
N LYS A 162 -11.36 0.79 -20.46
CA LYS A 162 -9.92 0.56 -20.54
C LYS A 162 -9.13 1.85 -20.32
N HIS A 163 -9.56 2.68 -19.38
CA HIS A 163 -8.81 3.84 -18.96
C HIS A 163 -9.14 4.20 -17.51
N ASP A 164 -8.18 4.88 -16.89
CA ASP A 164 -8.36 5.63 -15.67
C ASP A 164 -8.14 7.12 -15.98
N VAL A 165 -8.57 7.99 -15.08
CA VAL A 165 -8.46 9.43 -15.17
C VAL A 165 -7.50 9.94 -14.11
N ILE A 166 -6.60 10.87 -14.49
CA ILE A 166 -5.74 11.55 -13.53
C ILE A 166 -6.03 13.06 -13.66
N LEU A 167 -6.64 13.62 -12.62
CA LEU A 167 -6.93 15.05 -12.56
C LEU A 167 -5.70 15.80 -12.06
N PHE A 168 -5.17 16.70 -12.89
CA PHE A 168 -4.00 17.48 -12.56
C PHE A 168 -4.37 18.92 -12.23
N TYR A 169 -4.05 19.34 -11.00
CA TYR A 169 -4.20 20.70 -10.51
C TYR A 169 -2.87 21.25 -9.99
N SER A 170 -2.65 22.54 -10.15
CA SER A 170 -1.65 23.28 -9.38
C SER A 170 -2.31 23.97 -8.17
N LYS A 171 -1.53 24.35 -7.16
CA LYS A 171 -2.07 25.15 -6.05
C LYS A 171 -2.27 26.61 -6.42
N SER A 172 -1.42 27.15 -7.30
CA SER A 172 -1.48 28.53 -7.76
C SER A 172 -1.19 28.64 -9.26
N LYS A 173 -1.15 29.87 -9.77
CA LYS A 173 -0.77 30.17 -11.17
C LYS A 173 0.74 29.99 -11.42
N ASN A 174 1.55 29.88 -10.38
CA ASN A 174 3.00 29.67 -10.49
C ASN A 174 3.35 28.28 -9.91
N TRP A 175 3.53 27.28 -10.77
CA TRP A 175 3.79 25.91 -10.37
C TRP A 175 4.97 25.29 -11.13
N THR A 176 5.60 24.29 -10.50
CA THR A 176 6.67 23.50 -11.11
C THR A 176 6.10 22.54 -12.16
N PHE A 177 6.56 22.66 -13.40
CA PHE A 177 6.24 21.74 -14.47
C PHE A 177 7.33 21.70 -15.55
N HIS A 178 7.83 20.52 -15.84
CA HIS A 178 8.86 20.26 -16.87
C HIS A 178 8.21 19.60 -18.08
N SER A 179 7.95 20.39 -19.10
CA SER A 179 7.42 19.86 -20.37
C SER A 179 8.45 18.97 -21.05
N THR A 180 8.03 17.78 -21.47
CA THR A 180 8.87 16.86 -22.23
C THR A 180 8.44 16.78 -23.70
N LYS A 181 9.42 16.69 -24.61
CA LYS A 181 9.20 16.44 -26.05
C LYS A 181 9.65 15.02 -26.36
N ASP A 182 8.92 14.05 -25.85
CA ASP A 182 9.25 12.62 -25.92
C ASP A 182 8.14 11.76 -26.53
N GLU A 183 7.03 12.36 -26.93
CA GLU A 183 5.96 11.66 -27.65
C GLU A 183 6.33 11.46 -29.11
N ILE A 184 6.34 10.19 -29.55
CA ILE A 184 6.66 9.84 -30.94
C ILE A 184 5.37 9.87 -31.77
N VAL A 185 5.30 10.79 -32.71
CA VAL A 185 4.22 10.84 -33.68
C VAL A 185 4.73 10.29 -35.01
N ARG A 186 4.19 9.15 -35.45
CA ARG A 186 4.49 8.50 -36.72
C ARG A 186 3.84 9.26 -37.90
N GLN A 187 4.53 9.24 -39.04
CA GLN A 187 4.09 9.92 -40.27
C GLN A 187 4.19 8.95 -41.44
N HIS A 188 3.24 9.03 -42.38
CA HIS A 188 3.27 8.20 -43.59
C HIS A 188 4.34 8.63 -44.57
N ARG A 189 4.74 9.91 -44.56
CA ARG A 189 5.74 10.51 -45.42
C ARG A 189 6.51 11.61 -44.72
N LYS A 190 7.65 11.99 -45.25
CA LYS A 190 8.36 13.20 -44.84
C LYS A 190 7.56 14.42 -45.23
N TYR A 191 7.25 15.29 -44.26
CA TYR A 191 6.54 16.55 -44.50
C TYR A 191 7.51 17.70 -44.86
N GLY A 192 8.77 17.62 -44.38
CA GLY A 192 9.78 18.64 -44.65
C GLY A 192 9.49 20.00 -44.01
N HIS A 193 8.70 20.04 -42.93
CA HIS A 193 8.30 21.30 -42.31
C HIS A 193 9.44 21.90 -41.50
N LYS A 194 9.71 23.22 -41.67
CA LYS A 194 10.86 23.90 -41.05
C LYS A 194 10.76 24.00 -39.52
N SER A 195 9.56 23.91 -38.94
CA SER A 195 9.35 24.12 -37.50
C SER A 195 9.61 22.90 -36.62
N PHE A 196 9.85 21.72 -37.19
CA PHE A 196 10.16 20.51 -36.40
C PHE A 196 11.13 19.59 -37.14
N LYS A 197 11.95 18.89 -36.33
CA LYS A 197 12.89 17.89 -36.82
C LYS A 197 12.19 16.58 -37.08
N GLU A 198 12.38 16.00 -38.25
CA GLU A 198 11.85 14.71 -38.64
C GLU A 198 12.97 13.66 -38.62
N TYR A 199 12.63 12.47 -38.24
CA TYR A 199 13.49 11.30 -38.16
C TYR A 199 12.92 10.17 -39.01
N LYS A 200 13.75 9.17 -39.31
CA LYS A 200 13.34 7.97 -40.05
C LYS A 200 13.93 6.73 -39.38
N ASP A 201 13.12 5.69 -39.25
CA ASP A 201 13.54 4.35 -38.84
C ASP A 201 12.91 3.29 -39.77
N ASN A 202 13.00 2.02 -39.37
CA ASN A 202 12.47 0.88 -40.13
C ASN A 202 10.93 0.92 -40.33
N LEU A 203 10.23 1.68 -39.49
CA LEU A 203 8.77 1.85 -39.51
C LEU A 203 8.31 3.12 -40.21
N GLY A 204 9.25 3.91 -40.79
CA GLY A 204 8.95 5.11 -41.53
C GLY A 204 9.44 6.41 -40.88
N TYR A 205 8.78 7.51 -41.22
CA TYR A 205 9.12 8.82 -40.64
C TYR A 205 8.44 9.03 -39.27
N TYR A 206 9.09 9.79 -38.41
CA TYR A 206 8.52 10.20 -37.13
C TYR A 206 9.12 11.53 -36.64
N ARG A 207 8.45 12.11 -35.65
CA ARG A 207 8.93 13.30 -34.93
C ARG A 207 8.65 13.18 -33.45
N TYR A 208 9.40 13.90 -32.66
CA TYR A 208 9.12 14.08 -31.24
C TYR A 208 8.22 15.30 -31.03
N CYS A 209 7.14 15.13 -30.32
CA CYS A 209 6.20 16.17 -29.95
C CYS A 209 6.12 16.33 -28.43
N THR A 210 5.62 17.48 -27.98
CA THR A 210 5.22 17.65 -26.59
C THR A 210 4.15 16.62 -26.26
N ARG A 211 4.30 16.00 -25.11
CA ARG A 211 3.41 14.93 -24.67
C ARG A 211 1.99 15.44 -24.47
N ARG A 212 1.05 14.68 -24.99
CA ARG A 212 -0.39 14.90 -24.82
C ARG A 212 -0.87 14.43 -23.44
N ASP A 213 -2.09 14.79 -23.11
CA ASP A 213 -2.82 14.30 -21.93
C ASP A 213 -3.54 12.96 -22.15
N ILE A 214 -3.38 12.34 -23.32
CA ILE A 214 -3.81 10.96 -23.60
C ILE A 214 -2.58 10.06 -23.55
N TRP A 215 -2.49 9.24 -22.49
CA TRP A 215 -1.35 8.35 -22.24
C TRP A 215 -1.74 6.90 -22.54
N ASP A 216 -1.51 6.46 -23.75
CA ASP A 216 -1.80 5.11 -24.24
C ASP A 216 -0.54 4.26 -24.52
N ASP A 217 0.62 4.80 -24.14
CA ASP A 217 1.94 4.21 -24.29
C ASP A 217 2.41 3.43 -23.05
N ILE A 218 1.71 3.51 -21.92
CA ILE A 218 1.97 2.78 -20.69
C ILE A 218 0.85 1.81 -20.41
N ASN A 219 1.12 0.50 -20.46
CA ASN A 219 0.12 -0.51 -20.15
C ASN A 219 -0.03 -0.74 -18.65
N ALA A 220 -1.28 -1.05 -18.22
CA ALA A 220 -1.53 -1.51 -16.87
C ALA A 220 -0.85 -2.87 -16.61
N ILE A 221 -0.45 -3.10 -15.36
CA ILE A 221 0.14 -4.37 -14.93
C ILE A 221 -0.98 -5.41 -14.81
N VAL A 222 -0.98 -6.46 -15.65
CA VAL A 222 -2.05 -7.47 -15.72
C VAL A 222 -1.59 -8.84 -15.31
N GLY A 223 -2.50 -9.58 -14.63
CA GLY A 223 -2.38 -11.02 -14.38
C GLY A 223 -1.36 -11.38 -13.29
N GLN A 224 -1.31 -12.65 -12.94
CA GLN A 224 -0.38 -13.23 -11.96
C GLN A 224 0.90 -13.80 -12.62
N THR A 225 1.02 -13.70 -13.94
CA THR A 225 2.15 -14.21 -14.71
C THR A 225 3.14 -13.10 -14.97
N ASP A 226 4.42 -13.40 -14.79
CA ASP A 226 5.52 -12.57 -15.27
C ASP A 226 5.31 -12.38 -16.77
N GLY A 227 4.71 -11.26 -17.15
CA GLY A 227 4.38 -10.98 -18.54
C GLY A 227 5.66 -10.95 -19.37
N HIS A 228 5.74 -11.78 -20.40
CA HIS A 228 6.91 -11.96 -21.28
C HIS A 228 7.41 -10.67 -21.95
N ASN A 229 6.78 -9.51 -21.74
CA ASN A 229 7.13 -8.24 -22.40
C ASN A 229 7.52 -7.10 -21.46
N GLN A 230 7.59 -7.31 -20.14
CA GLN A 230 8.11 -6.30 -19.21
C GLN A 230 9.28 -6.90 -18.42
N LYS A 231 10.47 -6.86 -19.04
CA LYS A 231 11.72 -7.46 -18.52
C LYS A 231 12.18 -6.96 -17.14
N ASN A 232 11.56 -5.92 -16.57
CA ASN A 232 12.04 -5.25 -15.36
C ASN A 232 10.96 -4.99 -14.29
N VAL A 233 9.72 -5.50 -14.42
CA VAL A 233 8.68 -5.24 -13.41
C VAL A 233 8.67 -6.36 -12.38
N LYS A 234 9.36 -6.15 -11.25
CA LYS A 234 9.27 -7.01 -10.07
C LYS A 234 7.89 -6.82 -9.43
N ARG A 235 7.00 -7.80 -9.57
CA ARG A 235 5.70 -7.81 -8.89
C ARG A 235 5.89 -8.09 -7.41
N ILE A 236 5.33 -7.22 -6.58
CA ILE A 236 5.38 -7.35 -5.12
C ILE A 236 4.10 -8.01 -4.56
N GLY A 237 3.28 -8.63 -5.43
CA GLY A 237 2.04 -9.30 -4.99
C GLY A 237 0.87 -8.35 -4.65
N TYR A 238 0.96 -7.07 -5.01
CA TYR A 238 -0.10 -6.07 -4.83
C TYR A 238 -0.98 -6.01 -6.08
N ASN A 239 -2.28 -6.28 -5.93
CA ASN A 239 -3.21 -6.34 -7.08
C ASN A 239 -3.44 -4.98 -7.75
N THR A 240 -3.19 -3.88 -7.05
CA THR A 240 -3.41 -2.50 -7.50
C THR A 240 -2.10 -1.77 -7.81
N GLN A 241 -0.98 -2.50 -7.96
CA GLN A 241 0.29 -1.87 -8.29
C GLN A 241 0.22 -1.14 -9.62
N LYS A 242 0.49 0.17 -9.60
CA LYS A 242 0.62 0.98 -10.82
C LYS A 242 1.98 0.76 -11.49
N PRO A 243 2.08 0.89 -12.82
CA PRO A 243 3.36 0.86 -13.53
C PRO A 243 4.29 1.96 -13.03
N ILE A 244 5.56 1.62 -12.86
CA ILE A 244 6.57 2.59 -12.38
C ILE A 244 6.75 3.74 -13.39
N GLU A 245 6.63 3.47 -14.68
CA GLU A 245 6.76 4.44 -15.76
C GLU A 245 5.70 5.55 -15.66
N LEU A 246 4.48 5.22 -15.18
CA LEU A 246 3.41 6.19 -14.94
C LEU A 246 3.84 7.20 -13.87
N LEU A 247 4.35 6.70 -12.75
CA LEU A 247 4.77 7.53 -11.62
C LEU A 247 6.06 8.30 -11.94
N HIS A 248 7.00 7.70 -12.67
CA HIS A 248 8.17 8.41 -13.17
C HIS A 248 7.82 9.61 -14.02
N ARG A 249 6.83 9.46 -14.90
CA ARG A 249 6.36 10.57 -15.75
C ARG A 249 5.80 11.70 -14.91
N ILE A 250 4.94 11.39 -13.94
CA ILE A 250 4.33 12.39 -13.06
C ILE A 250 5.40 13.09 -12.21
N VAL A 251 6.26 12.32 -11.53
CA VAL A 251 7.28 12.87 -10.64
C VAL A 251 8.29 13.73 -11.42
N LYS A 252 8.80 13.22 -12.55
CA LYS A 252 9.78 13.94 -13.38
C LYS A 252 9.24 15.24 -13.93
N ASN A 253 7.95 15.29 -14.33
CA ASN A 253 7.37 16.47 -14.90
C ASN A 253 6.92 17.49 -13.83
N GLY A 254 6.51 17.01 -12.66
CA GLY A 254 5.91 17.84 -11.61
C GLY A 254 6.82 18.23 -10.44
N SER A 255 8.12 17.87 -10.46
CA SER A 255 9.04 18.17 -9.36
C SER A 255 10.49 18.38 -9.81
N ASN A 256 11.29 19.05 -8.97
CA ASN A 256 12.74 19.16 -9.08
C ASN A 256 13.41 18.12 -8.18
N PRO A 257 14.69 17.76 -8.42
CA PRO A 257 15.48 16.98 -7.46
C PRO A 257 15.46 17.62 -6.06
N ASN A 258 15.39 16.80 -5.02
CA ASN A 258 15.23 17.17 -3.60
C ASN A 258 13.86 17.76 -3.18
N ASP A 259 12.92 17.94 -4.09
CA ASP A 259 11.53 18.24 -3.74
C ASP A 259 10.89 17.11 -2.94
N ILE A 260 9.86 17.41 -2.15
CA ILE A 260 9.15 16.41 -1.34
C ILE A 260 7.90 15.95 -2.10
N ILE A 261 7.85 14.66 -2.35
CA ILE A 261 6.70 13.98 -2.97
C ILE A 261 5.86 13.34 -1.87
N LEU A 262 4.57 13.62 -1.84
CA LEU A 262 3.61 12.99 -0.92
C LEU A 262 2.71 12.02 -1.68
N ASP A 263 2.61 10.79 -1.18
CA ASP A 263 1.58 9.83 -1.57
C ASP A 263 0.78 9.40 -0.32
N PRO A 264 -0.43 9.97 -0.11
CA PRO A 264 -1.23 9.69 1.08
C PRO A 264 -2.02 8.37 1.00
N PHE A 265 -1.87 7.59 -0.08
CA PHE A 265 -2.43 6.26 -0.30
C PHE A 265 -1.37 5.35 -0.93
N CYS A 266 -0.17 5.31 -0.32
CA CYS A 266 1.04 4.86 -1.02
C CYS A 266 1.07 3.35 -1.33
N GLY A 267 0.21 2.54 -0.75
CA GLY A 267 0.10 1.11 -1.03
C GLY A 267 1.45 0.41 -1.05
N CYS A 268 1.81 -0.22 -2.15
CA CYS A 268 3.11 -0.90 -2.30
C CYS A 268 4.28 0.04 -2.62
N GLY A 269 4.12 1.38 -2.53
CA GLY A 269 5.18 2.36 -2.66
C GLY A 269 5.72 2.58 -4.08
N THR A 270 4.88 2.49 -5.11
CA THR A 270 5.34 2.77 -6.49
C THR A 270 5.74 4.22 -6.67
N THR A 271 4.99 5.15 -6.10
CA THR A 271 5.30 6.59 -6.11
C THR A 271 6.59 6.88 -5.37
N ILE A 272 6.78 6.24 -4.20
CA ILE A 272 8.01 6.34 -3.40
C ILE A 272 9.22 5.86 -4.21
N HIS A 273 9.09 4.73 -4.89
CA HIS A 273 10.13 4.21 -5.78
C HIS A 273 10.49 5.23 -6.88
N ALA A 274 9.49 5.81 -7.55
CA ALA A 274 9.72 6.82 -8.58
C ALA A 274 10.39 8.08 -8.00
N ALA A 275 10.00 8.52 -6.80
CA ALA A 275 10.60 9.65 -6.11
C ALA A 275 12.09 9.40 -5.81
N VAL A 276 12.45 8.24 -5.24
CA VAL A 276 13.85 7.86 -4.96
C VAL A 276 14.70 7.87 -6.24
N GLN A 277 14.20 7.28 -7.33
CA GLN A 277 14.93 7.24 -8.59
C GLN A 277 15.08 8.62 -9.26
N ASN A 278 14.23 9.59 -8.91
CA ASN A 278 14.33 10.98 -9.38
C ASN A 278 15.07 11.89 -8.39
N ASN A 279 15.74 11.32 -7.37
CA ASN A 279 16.43 12.04 -6.30
C ASN A 279 15.54 12.99 -5.50
N ASN A 280 14.27 12.63 -5.30
CA ASN A 280 13.32 13.36 -4.48
C ASN A 280 13.29 12.80 -3.04
N ARG A 281 12.95 13.67 -2.09
CA ARG A 281 12.48 13.25 -0.78
C ARG A 281 11.02 12.80 -0.91
N TRP A 282 10.54 12.00 0.01
CA TRP A 282 9.19 11.46 -0.08
C TRP A 282 8.53 11.26 1.29
N ILE A 283 7.21 11.28 1.28
CA ILE A 283 6.36 10.93 2.41
C ILE A 283 5.29 10.00 1.88
N GLY A 284 5.20 8.80 2.43
CA GLY A 284 4.13 7.84 2.11
C GLY A 284 3.24 7.62 3.33
N VAL A 285 1.92 7.61 3.14
CA VAL A 285 0.94 7.28 4.16
C VAL A 285 0.07 6.14 3.68
N ASP A 286 -0.18 5.16 4.52
CA ASP A 286 -1.11 4.06 4.24
C ASP A 286 -1.77 3.57 5.52
N ILE A 287 -2.99 3.03 5.40
CA ILE A 287 -3.71 2.45 6.53
C ILE A 287 -3.19 1.06 6.92
N SER A 288 -2.50 0.39 5.99
CA SER A 288 -1.98 -0.97 6.18
C SER A 288 -0.57 -0.93 6.75
N SER A 289 -0.39 -1.42 7.97
CA SER A 289 0.93 -1.57 8.61
C SER A 289 1.92 -2.44 7.80
N ASN A 290 1.41 -3.37 6.98
CA ASN A 290 2.26 -4.20 6.11
C ASN A 290 2.90 -3.43 4.95
N THR A 291 2.35 -2.29 4.60
CA THR A 291 2.87 -1.42 3.54
C THR A 291 4.32 -1.02 3.79
N THR A 292 4.67 -0.75 5.03
CA THR A 292 6.04 -0.40 5.43
C THR A 292 7.06 -1.45 5.05
N GLN A 293 6.79 -2.73 5.36
CA GLN A 293 7.72 -3.81 5.02
C GLN A 293 7.83 -4.00 3.50
N VAL A 294 6.71 -3.88 2.78
CA VAL A 294 6.69 -3.95 1.32
C VAL A 294 7.52 -2.83 0.69
N ILE A 295 7.41 -1.62 1.21
CA ILE A 295 8.21 -0.46 0.76
C ILE A 295 9.68 -0.66 1.09
N LYS A 296 10.03 -1.08 2.31
CA LYS A 296 11.42 -1.40 2.68
C LYS A 296 12.04 -2.41 1.72
N ASP A 297 11.35 -3.51 1.44
CA ASP A 297 11.83 -4.55 0.52
C ASP A 297 11.94 -4.05 -0.93
N ARG A 298 11.05 -3.16 -1.36
CA ARG A 298 11.13 -2.51 -2.68
C ARG A 298 12.33 -1.59 -2.79
N LEU A 299 12.65 -0.83 -1.76
CA LEU A 299 13.72 0.16 -1.76
C LEU A 299 15.11 -0.46 -1.56
N LYS A 300 15.23 -1.65 -0.96
CA LYS A 300 16.53 -2.33 -0.75
C LYS A 300 17.38 -2.44 -2.03
N ASP A 301 16.75 -2.73 -3.15
CA ASP A 301 17.44 -2.90 -4.42
C ASP A 301 17.89 -1.55 -5.05
N ILE A 302 17.36 -0.42 -4.59
CA ILE A 302 17.56 0.91 -5.17
C ILE A 302 18.44 1.78 -4.27
N MET A 303 18.32 1.62 -2.94
CA MET A 303 19.02 2.43 -1.94
C MET A 303 20.40 1.88 -1.57
N VAL A 304 20.97 0.93 -2.32
CA VAL A 304 22.31 0.34 -2.06
C VAL A 304 23.43 1.39 -1.95
N THR A 305 23.17 2.61 -2.40
CA THR A 305 24.12 3.72 -2.33
C THR A 305 23.64 4.92 -1.50
N GLN A 306 22.40 4.89 -0.99
CA GLN A 306 21.82 5.98 -0.18
C GLN A 306 21.47 5.44 1.20
N ARG A 307 21.89 6.16 2.24
CA ARG A 307 21.80 5.83 3.66
C ARG A 307 20.41 5.31 4.07
N GLU A 308 20.38 4.22 4.83
CA GLU A 308 19.19 3.61 5.45
C GLU A 308 18.49 4.55 6.49
N ASP A 309 19.08 5.72 6.76
CA ASP A 309 18.77 6.61 7.88
C ASP A 309 17.43 7.37 7.75
N TYR A 310 16.61 7.15 6.71
CA TYR A 310 15.49 8.05 6.39
C TYR A 310 14.10 7.40 6.32
N ILE A 311 13.91 6.17 6.74
CA ILE A 311 12.57 5.60 6.85
C ILE A 311 12.04 5.87 8.25
N TYR A 312 11.41 7.02 8.44
CA TYR A 312 10.61 7.30 9.63
C TYR A 312 9.21 6.69 9.44
N ILE A 313 8.77 5.88 10.39
CA ILE A 313 7.44 5.29 10.42
C ILE A 313 6.65 5.99 11.51
N ASP A 314 5.94 7.04 11.12
CA ASP A 314 5.00 7.70 12.03
C ASP A 314 3.84 6.75 12.35
N GLY A 315 3.48 6.65 13.62
CA GLY A 315 2.42 5.78 14.13
C GLY A 315 2.87 4.38 14.59
N SER A 316 4.14 4.01 14.39
CA SER A 316 4.72 2.86 15.12
C SER A 316 5.14 3.32 16.51
N PRO A 317 4.74 2.64 17.58
CA PRO A 317 5.18 2.97 18.92
C PRO A 317 6.69 2.74 19.05
N GLU A 318 7.43 3.77 19.44
CA GLU A 318 8.86 3.69 19.75
C GLU A 318 9.07 3.44 21.25
N THR A 319 8.10 3.84 22.05
CA THR A 319 8.11 3.68 23.51
C THR A 319 6.88 2.92 24.01
N LYS A 320 6.95 2.48 25.26
CA LYS A 320 5.80 1.84 25.93
C LYS A 320 4.62 2.80 26.05
N GLU A 321 4.89 4.08 26.30
CA GLU A 321 3.85 5.12 26.37
C GLU A 321 3.12 5.29 25.04
N ASP A 322 3.81 5.23 23.90
CA ASP A 322 3.17 5.31 22.57
C ASP A 322 2.34 4.08 22.29
N TYR A 323 2.84 2.90 22.65
CA TYR A 323 2.09 1.65 22.57
C TYR A 323 0.81 1.71 23.41
N ASP A 324 0.88 2.24 24.62
CA ASP A 324 -0.26 2.29 25.53
C ASP A 324 -1.38 3.23 25.05
N LYS A 325 -1.05 4.25 24.26
CA LYS A 325 -2.03 5.14 23.60
C LYS A 325 -2.84 4.44 22.48
N MET A 326 -2.36 3.31 21.95
CA MET A 326 -3.04 2.56 20.90
C MET A 326 -4.28 1.84 21.45
N ASN A 327 -5.35 1.73 20.62
CA ASN A 327 -6.48 0.87 20.97
C ASN A 327 -6.11 -0.62 20.82
N ALA A 328 -6.92 -1.51 21.39
CA ALA A 328 -6.65 -2.95 21.43
C ALA A 328 -6.39 -3.58 20.05
N TYR A 329 -7.12 -3.15 19.01
CA TYR A 329 -6.93 -3.65 17.66
C TYR A 329 -5.62 -3.16 17.01
N GLN A 330 -5.26 -1.90 17.26
CA GLN A 330 -4.00 -1.35 16.81
C GLN A 330 -2.82 -2.06 17.47
N LYS A 331 -2.89 -2.28 18.79
CA LYS A 331 -1.90 -3.07 19.55
C LYS A 331 -1.72 -4.46 18.95
N GLN A 332 -2.82 -5.18 18.74
CA GLN A 332 -2.82 -6.52 18.17
C GLN A 332 -2.15 -6.55 16.78
N ASP A 333 -2.59 -5.68 15.88
CA ASP A 333 -2.09 -5.65 14.52
C ASP A 333 -0.60 -5.25 14.48
N TRP A 334 -0.21 -4.27 15.28
CA TRP A 334 1.18 -3.82 15.35
C TRP A 334 2.11 -4.91 15.90
N LEU A 335 1.76 -5.54 17.04
CA LEU A 335 2.56 -6.61 17.65
C LEU A 335 2.80 -7.78 16.69
N ILE A 336 1.76 -8.21 15.99
CA ILE A 336 1.87 -9.30 15.02
C ILE A 336 2.77 -8.93 13.85
N ASN A 337 2.66 -7.69 13.35
CA ASN A 337 3.51 -7.22 12.26
C ASN A 337 4.98 -7.11 12.67
N GLU A 338 5.26 -6.61 13.88
CA GLU A 338 6.64 -6.48 14.38
C GLU A 338 7.33 -7.84 14.53
N VAL A 339 6.62 -8.89 14.88
CA VAL A 339 7.19 -10.23 14.92
C VAL A 339 7.24 -10.95 13.56
N GLY A 340 6.84 -10.27 12.49
CA GLY A 340 6.87 -10.80 11.13
C GLY A 340 5.65 -11.65 10.76
N GLY A 341 4.59 -11.61 11.55
CA GLY A 341 3.32 -12.25 11.31
C GLY A 341 2.37 -11.40 10.45
N MET A 342 1.24 -11.97 10.13
CA MET A 342 0.14 -11.31 9.42
C MET A 342 -1.09 -11.27 10.31
N PRO A 343 -1.61 -10.09 10.69
CA PRO A 343 -2.80 -9.97 11.50
C PRO A 343 -4.03 -10.58 10.84
N ASN A 344 -4.88 -11.24 11.63
CA ASN A 344 -6.14 -11.74 11.16
C ASN A 344 -7.15 -10.59 11.04
N GLN A 345 -7.96 -10.60 9.97
CA GLN A 345 -8.90 -9.52 9.67
C GLN A 345 -10.26 -9.69 10.32
N ARG A 346 -10.63 -10.92 10.65
CA ARG A 346 -11.86 -11.19 11.41
C ARG A 346 -11.56 -10.94 12.87
N LYS A 347 -12.11 -9.86 13.42
CA LYS A 347 -11.96 -9.47 14.83
C LYS A 347 -12.97 -10.16 15.75
N SER A 348 -13.83 -11.04 15.21
CA SER A 348 -14.77 -11.87 15.96
C SER A 348 -15.05 -13.17 15.19
N GLY A 349 -15.08 -14.29 15.90
CA GLY A 349 -15.30 -15.61 15.31
C GLY A 349 -14.10 -16.17 14.57
N ASP A 350 -12.89 -15.79 14.97
CA ASP A 350 -11.60 -16.16 14.38
C ASP A 350 -10.98 -17.43 14.98
N GLU A 351 -11.74 -18.13 15.83
CA GLU A 351 -11.31 -19.36 16.52
C GLU A 351 -10.01 -19.15 17.34
N GLY A 352 -9.78 -17.92 17.85
CA GLY A 352 -8.66 -17.56 18.68
C GLY A 352 -7.33 -17.36 17.96
N VAL A 353 -7.37 -17.07 16.63
CA VAL A 353 -6.19 -16.71 15.85
C VAL A 353 -6.17 -15.21 15.60
N ASP A 354 -5.23 -14.52 16.20
CA ASP A 354 -5.03 -13.08 15.99
C ASP A 354 -4.11 -12.79 14.78
N GLY A 355 -3.27 -13.75 14.40
CA GLY A 355 -2.42 -13.68 13.21
C GLY A 355 -1.72 -14.98 12.86
N GLU A 356 -1.12 -15.03 11.69
CA GLU A 356 -0.39 -16.18 11.19
C GLU A 356 0.95 -15.78 10.55
N MET A 357 1.93 -16.71 10.56
CA MET A 357 3.18 -16.60 9.82
C MET A 357 3.49 -17.92 9.13
N THR A 358 4.01 -17.85 7.91
CA THR A 358 4.48 -19.04 7.19
C THR A 358 6.00 -19.13 7.27
N MET A 359 6.53 -20.32 7.55
CA MET A 359 7.97 -20.56 7.66
C MET A 359 8.36 -21.81 6.88
N HIS A 360 9.61 -21.87 6.47
CA HIS A 360 10.21 -23.03 5.83
C HIS A 360 10.54 -24.09 6.89
N LEU A 361 10.17 -25.34 6.64
CA LEU A 361 10.39 -26.45 7.57
C LEU A 361 11.51 -27.42 7.11
N GLY A 362 12.24 -27.07 6.05
CA GLY A 362 13.25 -27.93 5.46
C GLY A 362 12.84 -28.53 4.12
N VAL A 363 13.61 -29.53 3.67
CA VAL A 363 13.40 -30.19 2.37
C VAL A 363 13.16 -31.68 2.60
N LYS A 364 12.05 -32.22 2.06
CA LYS A 364 11.75 -33.65 2.08
C LYS A 364 11.50 -34.16 0.67
N ALA A 365 12.22 -35.24 0.29
CA ALA A 365 12.16 -35.79 -1.06
C ALA A 365 12.34 -34.74 -2.19
N GLY A 366 13.28 -33.81 -2.01
CA GLY A 366 13.57 -32.74 -2.98
C GLY A 366 12.53 -31.64 -3.07
N LYS A 367 11.54 -31.60 -2.17
CA LYS A 367 10.50 -30.57 -2.12
C LYS A 367 10.62 -29.77 -0.83
N ASP A 368 10.52 -28.44 -0.95
CA ASP A 368 10.44 -27.54 0.22
C ASP A 368 9.18 -27.83 1.02
N LEU A 369 9.33 -27.99 2.32
CA LEU A 369 8.22 -28.09 3.27
C LEU A 369 7.96 -26.72 3.89
N TRP A 370 6.68 -26.39 4.03
CA TRP A 370 6.23 -25.16 4.65
C TRP A 370 5.28 -25.45 5.78
N GLY A 371 5.37 -24.67 6.83
CA GLY A 371 4.49 -24.75 7.98
C GLY A 371 3.98 -23.41 8.43
N LYS A 372 3.02 -23.43 9.34
CA LYS A 372 2.40 -22.25 9.92
C LYS A 372 2.78 -22.08 11.37
N MET A 373 2.99 -20.85 11.79
CA MET A 373 2.92 -20.39 13.17
C MET A 373 1.65 -19.54 13.33
N VAL A 374 0.88 -19.77 14.37
CA VAL A 374 -0.28 -18.96 14.73
C VAL A 374 0.03 -18.10 15.93
N PHE A 375 -0.52 -16.89 15.96
CA PHE A 375 -0.35 -15.94 17.05
C PHE A 375 -1.64 -15.72 17.80
N SER A 376 -1.53 -15.60 19.11
CA SER A 376 -2.57 -15.09 19.99
C SER A 376 -2.04 -13.91 20.78
N VAL A 377 -2.80 -12.81 20.81
CA VAL A 377 -2.46 -11.57 21.50
C VAL A 377 -3.44 -11.33 22.63
N LYS A 378 -2.93 -11.20 23.84
CA LYS A 378 -3.72 -10.93 25.05
C LYS A 378 -3.24 -9.63 25.68
N THR A 379 -3.86 -8.53 25.25
CA THR A 379 -3.58 -7.19 25.81
C THR A 379 -4.34 -7.01 27.11
N GLY A 380 -3.68 -6.42 28.11
CA GLY A 380 -4.24 -6.11 29.41
C GLY A 380 -3.46 -6.71 30.59
N ASP A 381 -4.02 -6.58 31.80
CA ASP A 381 -3.28 -6.85 33.03
C ASP A 381 -3.25 -8.32 33.46
N GLN A 382 -3.94 -9.19 32.75
CA GLN A 382 -4.05 -10.60 33.16
C GLN A 382 -3.11 -11.49 32.33
N CYS A 383 -2.30 -12.29 33.03
CA CYS A 383 -1.52 -13.40 32.46
C CYS A 383 -1.97 -14.71 33.11
N LYS A 384 -2.57 -15.60 32.35
CA LYS A 384 -3.18 -16.83 32.81
C LYS A 384 -2.66 -18.04 32.03
N PRO A 385 -2.41 -19.19 32.69
CA PRO A 385 -2.01 -20.44 32.02
C PRO A 385 -3.00 -20.92 30.94
N GLU A 386 -4.29 -20.51 31.04
CA GLU A 386 -5.34 -20.80 30.06
C GLU A 386 -4.98 -20.27 28.69
N PHE A 387 -4.36 -19.09 28.57
CA PHE A 387 -3.95 -18.50 27.31
C PHE A 387 -3.00 -19.39 26.50
N VAL A 388 -2.06 -20.05 27.19
CA VAL A 388 -1.16 -21.02 26.55
C VAL A 388 -1.92 -22.27 26.11
N ARG A 389 -2.87 -22.77 26.94
CA ARG A 389 -3.70 -23.93 26.58
C ARG A 389 -4.61 -23.64 25.38
N GLU A 390 -5.23 -22.46 25.34
CA GLU A 390 -6.04 -21.98 24.21
C GLU A 390 -5.21 -21.93 22.93
N LEU A 391 -4.02 -21.31 22.97
CA LEU A 391 -3.12 -21.27 21.82
C LEU A 391 -2.76 -22.67 21.31
N VAL A 392 -2.45 -23.60 22.22
CA VAL A 392 -2.16 -25.00 21.85
C VAL A 392 -3.38 -25.69 21.22
N GLY A 393 -4.58 -25.41 21.70
CA GLY A 393 -5.84 -25.86 21.09
C GLY A 393 -5.99 -25.31 19.67
N THR A 394 -5.78 -24.01 19.50
CA THR A 394 -5.80 -23.31 18.21
C THR A 394 -4.76 -23.85 17.23
N MET A 395 -3.53 -24.12 17.68
CA MET A 395 -2.49 -24.75 16.86
C MET A 395 -2.98 -26.06 16.24
N LYS A 396 -3.65 -26.90 17.02
CA LYS A 396 -4.19 -28.19 16.53
C LYS A 396 -5.28 -27.97 15.48
N LEU A 397 -6.24 -27.08 15.74
CA LEU A 397 -7.33 -26.75 14.81
C LEU A 397 -6.80 -26.22 13.48
N LYS A 398 -5.82 -25.34 13.51
CA LYS A 398 -5.23 -24.69 12.32
C LYS A 398 -4.10 -25.51 11.68
N LYS A 399 -3.77 -26.68 12.23
CA LYS A 399 -2.63 -27.51 11.79
C LYS A 399 -1.31 -26.72 11.78
N ALA A 400 -1.16 -25.82 12.76
CA ALA A 400 0.05 -25.02 12.95
C ALA A 400 1.13 -25.83 13.66
N VAL A 401 2.37 -25.66 13.23
CA VAL A 401 3.53 -26.36 13.79
C VAL A 401 4.16 -25.60 14.96
N MET A 402 3.90 -24.29 15.03
CA MET A 402 4.36 -23.40 16.11
C MET A 402 3.24 -22.46 16.53
N GLY A 403 3.34 -21.94 17.77
CA GLY A 403 2.45 -20.94 18.34
C GLY A 403 3.23 -19.86 19.08
N GLY A 404 2.84 -18.60 18.86
CA GLY A 404 3.36 -17.44 19.57
C GLY A 404 2.26 -16.78 20.40
N LEU A 405 2.46 -16.70 21.70
CA LEU A 405 1.62 -15.92 22.60
C LEU A 405 2.28 -14.56 22.85
N ILE A 406 1.53 -13.49 22.68
CA ILE A 406 1.99 -12.14 22.99
C ILE A 406 1.13 -11.60 24.13
N VAL A 407 1.77 -11.10 25.18
CA VAL A 407 1.13 -10.60 26.41
C VAL A 407 1.68 -9.23 26.80
N ASP A 408 0.91 -8.43 27.54
CA ASP A 408 1.38 -7.11 27.99
C ASP A 408 2.19 -7.17 29.29
N LYS A 409 2.02 -8.21 30.10
CA LYS A 409 2.72 -8.43 31.38
C LYS A 409 3.60 -9.65 31.30
N ASP A 410 4.55 -9.76 32.22
CA ASP A 410 5.43 -10.91 32.28
C ASP A 410 4.66 -12.21 32.48
N PRO A 411 5.02 -13.26 31.74
CA PRO A 411 4.36 -14.55 31.86
C PRO A 411 4.61 -15.17 33.24
N THR A 412 3.61 -15.89 33.73
CA THR A 412 3.79 -16.64 34.97
C THR A 412 4.65 -17.88 34.72
N VAL A 413 5.37 -18.35 35.76
CA VAL A 413 6.17 -19.59 35.71
C VAL A 413 5.36 -20.80 35.20
N ASN A 414 4.08 -20.87 35.54
CA ASN A 414 3.20 -21.92 35.02
C ASN A 414 2.93 -21.82 33.53
N MET A 415 2.88 -20.61 32.97
CA MET A 415 2.74 -20.40 31.51
C MET A 415 3.99 -20.90 30.78
N GLU A 416 5.17 -20.57 31.28
CA GLU A 416 6.45 -21.02 30.73
C GLU A 416 6.58 -22.55 30.79
N ILE A 417 6.28 -23.17 31.92
CA ILE A 417 6.29 -24.63 32.06
C ILE A 417 5.33 -25.31 31.06
N ILE A 418 4.15 -24.73 30.83
CA ILE A 418 3.19 -25.29 29.84
C ILE A 418 3.71 -25.13 28.41
N ALA A 419 4.35 -24.01 28.09
CA ALA A 419 4.94 -23.78 26.78
C ALA A 419 6.10 -24.77 26.53
N ASP A 420 7.04 -24.90 27.45
CA ASP A 420 8.21 -25.77 27.33
C ASP A 420 7.82 -27.26 27.17
N LYS A 421 6.78 -27.70 27.88
CA LYS A 421 6.26 -29.09 27.74
C LYS A 421 5.75 -29.42 26.32
N LYS A 422 5.62 -28.47 25.42
CA LYS A 422 5.24 -28.73 24.01
C LYS A 422 6.41 -29.17 23.15
N GLY A 423 7.62 -29.05 23.68
CA GLY A 423 8.85 -29.49 23.04
C GLY A 423 9.24 -28.60 21.86
N GLU A 424 10.10 -29.10 21.02
CA GLU A 424 10.75 -28.36 19.96
C GLU A 424 10.33 -28.88 18.58
N LEU A 425 10.40 -28.00 17.59
CA LEU A 425 10.29 -28.28 16.17
C LEU A 425 11.70 -28.52 15.62
N GLU A 426 11.93 -29.70 15.06
CA GLU A 426 13.16 -30.01 14.34
C GLU A 426 13.12 -29.41 12.94
N TYR A 427 14.19 -28.69 12.59
CA TYR A 427 14.40 -28.12 11.27
C TYR A 427 15.66 -28.70 10.62
N SER A 428 15.52 -29.33 9.48
CA SER A 428 16.63 -29.85 8.70
C SER A 428 16.65 -29.24 7.31
N TYR A 429 17.66 -28.45 7.01
CA TYR A 429 17.80 -27.75 5.73
C TYR A 429 18.23 -28.69 4.61
N ALA A 430 19.18 -29.56 4.87
CA ALA A 430 19.71 -30.50 3.87
C ALA A 430 20.23 -31.78 4.53
N LYS A 431 20.20 -32.89 3.79
CA LYS A 431 20.73 -34.17 4.26
C LYS A 431 22.22 -34.06 4.60
N GLY A 432 22.58 -34.43 5.83
CA GLY A 432 23.97 -34.38 6.32
C GLY A 432 24.40 -33.11 7.05
N LEU A 433 23.53 -32.10 7.17
CA LEU A 433 23.72 -30.96 8.06
C LEU A 433 23.05 -31.19 9.42
N PRO A 434 23.60 -30.61 10.51
CA PRO A 434 22.94 -30.65 11.82
C PRO A 434 21.54 -30.08 11.79
N SER A 435 20.60 -30.70 12.50
CA SER A 435 19.27 -30.14 12.71
C SER A 435 19.32 -28.98 13.70
N LEU A 436 18.49 -27.95 13.43
CA LEU A 436 18.21 -26.86 14.36
C LEU A 436 16.89 -27.14 15.05
N TYR A 437 16.77 -26.70 16.30
CA TYR A 437 15.59 -26.92 17.13
C TYR A 437 14.98 -25.60 17.57
N PHE A 438 13.66 -25.48 17.47
CA PHE A 438 12.91 -24.27 17.78
C PHE A 438 11.76 -24.60 18.72
N PRO A 439 11.57 -23.86 19.84
CA PRO A 439 10.45 -24.11 20.75
C PRO A 439 9.11 -24.00 20.02
N LYS A 440 8.27 -25.03 20.13
CA LYS A 440 6.96 -25.06 19.43
C LYS A 440 6.00 -24.01 19.95
N VAL A 441 6.07 -23.64 21.23
CA VAL A 441 5.25 -22.60 21.84
C VAL A 441 6.17 -21.62 22.51
N GLN A 442 6.01 -20.35 22.19
CA GLN A 442 6.85 -19.28 22.74
C GLN A 442 5.96 -18.13 23.22
N ILE A 443 6.43 -17.44 24.25
CA ILE A 443 5.74 -16.29 24.84
C ILE A 443 6.67 -15.10 24.75
N LEU A 444 6.16 -13.96 24.24
CA LEU A 444 6.84 -12.66 24.28
C LEU A 444 5.93 -11.62 24.93
N THR A 445 6.55 -10.68 25.63
CA THR A 445 5.83 -9.51 26.12
C THR A 445 5.81 -8.40 25.06
N SER A 446 4.82 -7.49 25.14
CA SER A 446 4.79 -6.30 24.29
C SER A 446 6.05 -5.45 24.46
N GLN A 447 6.64 -5.38 25.69
CA GLN A 447 7.89 -4.66 25.92
C GLN A 447 9.06 -5.30 25.16
N GLN A 448 9.20 -6.62 25.22
CA GLN A 448 10.25 -7.32 24.46
C GLN A 448 10.15 -7.08 22.95
N ILE A 449 8.92 -6.96 22.42
CA ILE A 449 8.69 -6.64 21.00
C ILE A 449 9.04 -5.18 20.68
N ILE A 450 8.73 -4.23 21.60
CA ILE A 450 9.19 -2.84 21.49
C ILE A 450 10.72 -2.80 21.44
N ASP A 451 11.38 -3.62 22.26
CA ASP A 451 12.84 -3.79 22.30
C ASP A 451 13.40 -4.62 21.12
N LYS A 452 12.57 -4.83 20.07
CA LYS A 452 12.90 -5.54 18.82
C LYS A 452 13.19 -7.04 18.96
N MET A 453 12.80 -7.67 20.05
CA MET A 453 12.84 -9.13 20.16
C MET A 453 11.81 -9.78 19.22
N LYS A 454 12.16 -10.93 18.69
CA LYS A 454 11.32 -11.74 17.80
C LYS A 454 11.25 -13.18 18.27
N PHE A 455 10.21 -13.89 17.85
CA PHE A 455 10.12 -15.33 18.08
C PHE A 455 11.28 -16.06 17.39
N ASN A 456 11.84 -17.05 18.07
CA ASN A 456 12.85 -17.92 17.51
C ASN A 456 12.19 -18.93 16.56
N THR A 457 12.34 -18.74 15.26
CA THR A 457 11.62 -19.50 14.22
C THR A 457 12.55 -20.00 13.14
N PRO A 458 12.19 -21.11 12.45
CA PRO A 458 12.80 -21.44 11.17
C PRO A 458 12.74 -20.28 10.18
N PRO A 459 13.62 -20.25 9.17
CA PRO A 459 13.66 -19.18 8.19
C PRO A 459 12.30 -18.92 7.54
N THR A 460 11.84 -17.68 7.53
CA THR A 460 10.63 -17.24 6.83
C THR A 460 10.91 -16.95 5.36
N GLN A 461 12.18 -16.80 5.00
CA GLN A 461 12.69 -16.57 3.64
C GLN A 461 13.92 -17.43 3.37
N ILE A 462 13.94 -18.07 2.20
CA ILE A 462 15.15 -18.69 1.68
C ILE A 462 15.68 -17.79 0.56
N GLN A 463 16.83 -17.15 0.77
CA GLN A 463 17.57 -16.48 -0.30
C GLN A 463 18.54 -17.48 -0.92
N VAL A 464 18.21 -17.97 -2.11
CA VAL A 464 19.11 -18.81 -2.92
C VAL A 464 19.73 -17.95 -3.99
N GLN A 465 21.03 -17.68 -3.90
CA GLN A 465 21.79 -17.14 -5.04
C GLN A 465 22.27 -18.30 -5.91
N LEU A 466 21.71 -18.41 -7.11
CA LEU A 466 22.22 -19.32 -8.13
C LEU A 466 23.46 -18.69 -8.79
N HIS A 467 24.64 -19.19 -8.45
CA HIS A 467 25.84 -18.89 -9.21
C HIS A 467 25.85 -19.69 -10.52
N LYS A 468 26.33 -19.06 -11.62
CA LYS A 468 26.41 -19.59 -12.99
C LYS A 468 27.18 -20.92 -13.18
N LYS A 469 27.58 -21.59 -12.12
CA LYS A 469 28.28 -22.91 -12.13
C LYS A 469 27.69 -23.94 -11.18
N GLY A 470 26.37 -23.90 -10.92
CA GLY A 470 25.69 -25.01 -10.23
C GLY A 470 26.05 -25.19 -8.74
N GLN A 471 26.76 -24.28 -8.10
CA GLN A 471 27.02 -24.30 -6.66
C GLN A 471 26.10 -23.35 -5.91
N LEU A 472 25.30 -23.91 -5.04
CA LEU A 472 24.48 -23.20 -4.05
C LEU A 472 25.41 -22.62 -2.97
N LYS A 473 25.52 -21.30 -2.86
CA LYS A 473 26.06 -20.64 -1.68
C LYS A 473 24.94 -19.98 -0.90
N LEU A 474 24.74 -20.41 0.31
CA LEU A 474 23.94 -19.72 1.31
C LEU A 474 24.74 -18.52 1.85
N LYS A 475 24.14 -17.36 1.85
CA LYS A 475 24.63 -16.28 2.72
C LYS A 475 23.93 -16.41 4.05
N ASP A 476 24.70 -16.79 5.07
CA ASP A 476 24.33 -16.59 6.45
C ASP A 476 24.17 -15.08 6.68
N GLN A 477 22.99 -14.68 7.11
CA GLN A 477 22.80 -13.45 7.87
C GLN A 477 22.63 -13.88 9.33
N SER A 478 23.77 -14.11 9.99
CA SER A 478 23.88 -14.02 11.45
C SER A 478 24.23 -12.58 11.79
N LEU A 479 23.48 -12.05 12.73
CA LEU A 479 23.61 -10.83 13.51
C LEU A 479 22.82 -9.64 13.01
#